data_3ef5470b154c47eb4f3a7c300e18f7c5
#
_entry.id   3ef5470b154c47eb4f3a7c300e18f7c5
#
_cell.length_a   1.000
_cell.length_b   1.000
_cell.length_c   1.000
_cell.angle_alpha   90.00
_cell.angle_beta   90.00
_cell.angle_gamma   90.00
#
_symmetry.space_group_name_H-M   'P 1'
#
loop_
_entity.id
_entity.type
_entity.pdbx_description
1 polymer ?
#
loop_
_entity_poly.entity_id
_entity_poly.type
_entity_poly.pdbx_seq_one_letter_code
_entity_poly.pdbx_strand_id
1 'polypeptide(L)'
;MTLDYRQIANIAQTYKTLFWEYMERDDGSNPSINTIPYIVNASLACEMYMKALIVHFDPSCTEKQLKKWGHNLNALFNKLPCDMKIRIKTKIPDSEIKNRRDQSISNYTKIMKNPTTTNEHKENIKKIISNLPLTFDAILFAHKNTFVEWRYYFGNDGTKIIQCDEWFIASFIKELHNELHTILSSN
;
A
#
# COMPACT_ATOMS: atom_id res chain seq x y z
N MET A 1 21.57 10.94 18.84
CA MET A 1 21.83 10.56 17.44
C MET A 1 20.75 11.19 16.59
N THR A 2 21.13 12.08 15.68
CA THR A 2 20.17 12.75 14.78
C THR A 2 19.84 11.78 13.66
N LEU A 3 18.54 11.59 13.38
CA LEU A 3 18.10 10.76 12.27
C LEU A 3 18.44 11.44 10.94
N ASP A 4 18.99 10.68 10.01
CA ASP A 4 19.29 11.14 8.66
C ASP A 4 18.19 10.63 7.71
N TYR A 5 17.33 11.55 7.24
CA TYR A 5 16.25 11.24 6.31
C TYR A 5 16.75 10.67 4.97
N ARG A 6 17.98 11.02 4.55
CA ARG A 6 18.58 10.50 3.30
C ARG A 6 18.93 9.01 3.43
N GLN A 7 19.40 8.57 4.59
CA GLN A 7 19.62 7.15 4.84
C GLN A 7 18.30 6.36 4.82
N ILE A 8 17.25 6.91 5.44
CA ILE A 8 15.91 6.28 5.43
C ILE A 8 15.38 6.24 3.99
N ALA A 9 15.59 7.30 3.21
CA ALA A 9 15.22 7.39 1.80
C ALA A 9 15.90 6.31 0.93
N ASN A 10 17.18 6.05 1.16
CA ASN A 10 17.93 5.00 0.46
C ASN A 10 17.37 3.60 0.77
N ILE A 11 16.99 3.35 2.02
CA ILE A 11 16.30 2.10 2.40
C ILE A 11 14.95 1.97 1.67
N ALA A 12 14.16 3.05 1.62
CA ALA A 12 12.90 3.08 0.88
C ALA A 12 13.08 2.77 -0.60
N GLN A 13 14.12 3.35 -1.21
CA GLN A 13 14.45 3.11 -2.62
C GLN A 13 14.81 1.63 -2.87
N THR A 14 15.55 0.98 -1.97
CA THR A 14 15.85 -0.45 -2.07
C THR A 14 14.58 -1.30 -2.11
N TYR A 15 13.65 -1.07 -1.18
CA TYR A 15 12.38 -1.80 -1.16
C TYR A 15 11.50 -1.51 -2.37
N LYS A 16 11.49 -0.26 -2.85
CA LYS A 16 10.80 0.11 -4.10
C LYS A 16 11.37 -0.66 -5.29
N THR A 17 12.70 -0.73 -5.42
CA THR A 17 13.35 -1.48 -6.51
C THR A 17 12.99 -2.96 -6.46
N LEU A 18 13.07 -3.60 -5.29
CA LEU A 18 12.65 -4.99 -5.11
C LEU A 18 11.17 -5.21 -5.48
N PHE A 19 10.29 -4.27 -5.13
CA PHE A 19 8.89 -4.35 -5.52
C PHE A 19 8.72 -4.34 -7.04
N TRP A 20 9.37 -3.39 -7.75
CA TRP A 20 9.24 -3.28 -9.22
C TRP A 20 9.88 -4.45 -9.96
N GLU A 21 11.02 -4.95 -9.50
CA GLU A 21 11.66 -6.15 -10.06
C GLU A 21 10.74 -7.38 -9.99
N TYR A 22 9.94 -7.50 -8.92
CA TYR A 22 8.95 -8.56 -8.82
C TYR A 22 7.79 -8.35 -9.80
N MET A 23 7.27 -7.13 -9.90
CA MET A 23 6.17 -6.81 -10.83
C MET A 23 6.54 -7.07 -12.30
N GLU A 24 7.78 -6.83 -12.68
CA GLU A 24 8.29 -7.07 -14.03
C GLU A 24 8.51 -8.56 -14.35
N ARG A 25 8.76 -9.39 -13.33
CA ARG A 25 8.98 -10.84 -13.49
C ARG A 25 7.69 -11.66 -13.45
N ASP A 26 6.59 -11.06 -13.03
CA ASP A 26 5.31 -11.77 -12.94
C ASP A 26 4.73 -11.96 -14.36
N ASP A 27 4.99 -13.16 -14.91
CA ASP A 27 4.44 -13.61 -16.19
C ASP A 27 2.99 -14.14 -16.07
N GLY A 28 2.35 -13.97 -14.91
CA GLY A 28 1.00 -14.44 -14.62
C GLY A 28 0.88 -15.95 -14.42
N SER A 29 2.00 -16.69 -14.41
CA SER A 29 1.98 -18.16 -14.39
C SER A 29 1.67 -18.77 -13.02
N ASN A 30 1.88 -18.03 -11.92
CA ASN A 30 1.53 -18.52 -10.57
C ASN A 30 1.36 -17.38 -9.53
N PRO A 31 0.20 -16.70 -9.50
CA PRO A 31 0.01 -15.50 -8.69
C PRO A 31 0.04 -15.72 -7.16
N SER A 32 -0.12 -16.95 -6.67
CA SER A 32 -0.41 -17.16 -5.25
C SER A 32 0.81 -17.23 -4.32
N ILE A 33 1.97 -17.65 -4.80
CA ILE A 33 3.16 -17.89 -3.94
C ILE A 33 4.12 -16.70 -4.00
N ASN A 34 4.23 -16.03 -5.14
CA ASN A 34 5.18 -14.93 -5.35
C ASN A 34 4.65 -13.56 -4.89
N THR A 35 3.36 -13.46 -4.61
CA THR A 35 2.69 -12.19 -4.26
C THR A 35 3.14 -11.64 -2.90
N ILE A 36 3.40 -12.49 -1.91
CA ILE A 36 3.70 -12.08 -0.53
C ILE A 36 4.97 -11.23 -0.43
N PRO A 37 6.12 -11.63 -1.01
CA PRO A 37 7.35 -10.86 -0.88
C PRO A 37 7.24 -9.45 -1.47
N TYR A 38 6.56 -9.28 -2.61
CA TYR A 38 6.46 -7.95 -3.21
C TYR A 38 5.51 -7.04 -2.47
N ILE A 39 4.39 -7.54 -1.92
CA ILE A 39 3.48 -6.75 -1.08
C ILE A 39 4.19 -6.28 0.19
N VAL A 40 4.99 -7.16 0.82
CA VAL A 40 5.80 -6.81 1.98
C VAL A 40 6.80 -5.72 1.63
N ASN A 41 7.54 -5.87 0.53
CA ASN A 41 8.50 -4.85 0.07
C ASN A 41 7.81 -3.53 -0.29
N ALA A 42 6.65 -3.58 -0.94
CA ALA A 42 5.84 -2.40 -1.25
C ALA A 42 5.43 -1.64 0.02
N SER A 43 4.95 -2.36 1.02
CA SER A 43 4.54 -1.77 2.30
C SER A 43 5.72 -1.15 3.04
N LEU A 44 6.89 -1.81 3.03
CA LEU A 44 8.12 -1.26 3.61
C LEU A 44 8.61 -0.03 2.86
N ALA A 45 8.50 0.00 1.53
CA ALA A 45 8.83 1.18 0.74
C ALA A 45 7.95 2.37 1.14
N CYS A 46 6.62 2.19 1.20
CA CYS A 46 5.69 3.22 1.66
C CYS A 46 6.05 3.73 3.06
N GLU A 47 6.30 2.82 4.00
CA GLU A 47 6.66 3.15 5.37
C GLU A 47 7.94 3.98 5.44
N MET A 48 9.01 3.53 4.77
CA MET A 48 10.30 4.20 4.82
C MET A 48 10.27 5.56 4.11
N TYR A 49 9.56 5.71 2.99
CA TYR A 49 9.36 7.01 2.36
C TYR A 49 8.65 7.99 3.28
N MET A 50 7.55 7.58 3.92
CA MET A 50 6.84 8.44 4.87
C MET A 50 7.72 8.81 6.08
N LYS A 51 8.49 7.86 6.63
CA LYS A 51 9.43 8.15 7.72
C LYS A 51 10.52 9.12 7.29
N ALA A 52 11.08 8.99 6.09
CA ALA A 52 12.05 9.94 5.55
C ALA A 52 11.46 11.35 5.44
N LEU A 53 10.26 11.46 4.88
CA LEU A 53 9.54 12.73 4.78
C LEU A 53 9.25 13.34 6.16
N ILE A 54 8.78 12.56 7.11
CA ILE A 54 8.52 13.02 8.49
C ILE A 54 9.81 13.58 9.11
N VAL A 55 10.93 12.87 9.03
CA VAL A 55 12.22 13.32 9.60
C VAL A 55 12.73 14.57 8.89
N HIS A 56 12.51 14.70 7.57
CA HIS A 56 12.88 15.92 6.85
C HIS A 56 12.11 17.15 7.35
N PHE A 57 10.79 17.04 7.52
CA PHE A 57 9.93 18.16 7.94
C PHE A 57 9.90 18.41 9.46
N ASP A 58 10.24 17.38 10.24
CA ASP A 58 10.40 17.49 11.70
C ASP A 58 11.77 16.93 12.11
N PRO A 59 12.85 17.71 12.02
CA PRO A 59 14.18 17.30 12.45
C PRO A 59 14.28 16.96 13.95
N SER A 60 13.29 17.33 14.75
CA SER A 60 13.19 16.95 16.16
C SER A 60 12.64 15.54 16.38
N CYS A 61 12.12 14.91 15.32
CA CYS A 61 11.58 13.57 15.37
C CYS A 61 12.65 12.55 15.81
N THR A 62 12.31 11.75 16.79
CA THR A 62 13.22 10.75 17.38
C THR A 62 12.92 9.35 16.84
N GLU A 63 13.94 8.49 16.89
CA GLU A 63 13.77 7.07 16.57
C GLU A 63 12.68 6.39 17.40
N LYS A 64 12.53 6.78 18.68
CA LYS A 64 11.47 6.28 19.56
C LYS A 64 10.08 6.65 19.04
N GLN A 65 9.91 7.85 18.50
CA GLN A 65 8.64 8.27 17.88
C GLN A 65 8.35 7.49 16.60
N LEU A 66 9.34 7.31 15.71
CA LEU A 66 9.20 6.49 14.51
C LEU A 66 8.83 5.03 14.83
N LYS A 67 9.46 4.44 15.86
CA LYS A 67 9.13 3.09 16.34
C LYS A 67 7.72 3.01 16.92
N LYS A 68 7.25 4.05 17.63
CA LYS A 68 5.90 4.12 18.20
C LYS A 68 4.82 4.08 17.13
N TRP A 69 5.03 4.74 15.98
CA TRP A 69 4.08 4.70 14.85
C TRP A 69 4.15 3.36 14.09
N GLY A 70 5.25 2.62 14.25
CA GLY A 70 5.43 1.26 13.75
C GLY A 70 5.25 1.16 12.24
N HIS A 71 4.49 0.15 11.82
CA HIS A 71 4.20 -0.17 10.42
C HIS A 71 2.82 0.34 9.98
N ASN A 72 2.17 1.19 10.77
CA ASN A 72 0.83 1.67 10.47
C ASN A 72 0.89 2.80 9.42
N LEU A 73 0.67 2.46 8.15
CA LEU A 73 0.74 3.40 7.03
C LEU A 73 -0.21 4.59 7.19
N ASN A 74 -1.41 4.35 7.71
CA ASN A 74 -2.38 5.43 7.95
C ASN A 74 -1.91 6.41 9.05
N ALA A 75 -1.32 5.89 10.13
CA ALA A 75 -0.77 6.72 11.19
C ALA A 75 0.41 7.56 10.70
N LEU A 76 1.30 6.97 9.88
CA LEU A 76 2.45 7.67 9.28
C LEU A 76 1.99 8.75 8.29
N PHE A 77 1.05 8.43 7.41
CA PHE A 77 0.50 9.40 6.45
C PHE A 77 -0.11 10.63 7.14
N ASN A 78 -0.81 10.42 8.26
CA ASN A 78 -1.39 11.51 9.06
C ASN A 78 -0.34 12.43 9.69
N LYS A 79 0.93 12.02 9.77
CA LYS A 79 2.05 12.86 10.26
C LYS A 79 2.69 13.73 9.18
N LEU A 80 2.40 13.47 7.92
CA LEU A 80 2.92 14.29 6.82
C LEU A 80 2.29 15.70 6.83
N PRO A 81 2.99 16.72 6.30
CA PRO A 81 2.44 18.06 6.12
C PRO A 81 1.11 18.06 5.36
N CYS A 82 0.22 18.98 5.70
CA CYS A 82 -1.15 19.01 5.16
C CYS A 82 -1.15 19.21 3.63
N ASP A 83 -0.32 20.14 3.14
CA ASP A 83 -0.18 20.42 1.71
C ASP A 83 0.36 19.21 0.92
N MET A 84 1.31 18.47 1.48
CA MET A 84 1.82 17.23 0.88
C MET A 84 0.74 16.15 0.81
N LYS A 85 -0.04 15.95 1.87
CA LYS A 85 -1.17 15.02 1.86
C LYS A 85 -2.18 15.36 0.77
N ILE A 86 -2.46 16.65 0.57
CA ILE A 86 -3.34 17.12 -0.51
C ILE A 86 -2.74 16.80 -1.87
N ARG A 87 -1.45 17.09 -2.10
CA ARG A 87 -0.78 16.78 -3.39
C ARG A 87 -0.85 15.29 -3.71
N ILE A 88 -0.52 14.42 -2.75
CA ILE A 88 -0.57 12.96 -2.95
C ILE A 88 -1.99 12.51 -3.27
N LYS A 89 -3.00 12.95 -2.50
CA LYS A 89 -4.40 12.60 -2.76
C LYS A 89 -4.91 13.10 -4.12
N THR A 90 -4.45 14.26 -4.56
CA THR A 90 -4.79 14.79 -5.90
C THR A 90 -4.25 13.90 -7.03
N LYS A 91 -3.11 13.24 -6.82
CA LYS A 91 -2.51 12.33 -7.80
C LYS A 91 -3.12 10.92 -7.79
N ILE A 92 -3.79 10.55 -6.69
CA ILE A 92 -4.53 9.29 -6.53
C ILE A 92 -5.98 9.63 -6.16
N PRO A 93 -6.76 10.19 -7.09
CA PRO A 93 -8.07 10.73 -6.77
C PRO A 93 -9.10 9.62 -6.51
N ASP A 94 -10.08 9.94 -5.66
CA ASP A 94 -11.18 9.02 -5.32
C ASP A 94 -11.97 8.55 -6.56
N SER A 95 -12.02 9.36 -7.61
CA SER A 95 -12.66 8.99 -8.89
C SER A 95 -11.95 7.81 -9.56
N GLU A 96 -10.62 7.79 -9.55
CA GLU A 96 -9.85 6.67 -10.11
C GLU A 96 -10.01 5.40 -9.26
N ILE A 97 -9.96 5.54 -7.94
CA ILE A 97 -10.24 4.44 -7.00
C ILE A 97 -11.62 3.83 -7.28
N LYS A 98 -12.64 4.69 -7.47
CA LYS A 98 -14.00 4.26 -7.78
C LYS A 98 -14.08 3.55 -9.13
N ASN A 99 -13.46 4.09 -10.19
CA ASN A 99 -13.44 3.47 -11.51
C ASN A 99 -12.84 2.05 -11.48
N ARG A 100 -11.71 1.87 -10.76
CA ARG A 100 -11.07 0.55 -10.61
C ARG A 100 -11.92 -0.43 -9.81
N ARG A 101 -12.61 0.07 -8.80
CA ARG A 101 -13.59 -0.74 -8.08
C ARG A 101 -14.73 -1.20 -8.98
N ASP A 102 -15.28 -0.31 -9.82
CA ASP A 102 -16.36 -0.66 -10.74
C ASP A 102 -15.91 -1.73 -11.73
N GLN A 103 -14.66 -1.68 -12.21
CA GLN A 103 -14.05 -2.75 -13.02
C GLN A 103 -13.94 -4.07 -12.25
N SER A 104 -13.46 -4.03 -11.00
CA SER A 104 -13.37 -5.20 -10.14
C SER A 104 -14.75 -5.84 -9.88
N ILE A 105 -15.77 -5.02 -9.59
CA ILE A 105 -17.16 -5.47 -9.43
C ILE A 105 -17.66 -6.15 -10.71
N SER A 106 -17.38 -5.56 -11.88
CA SER A 106 -17.75 -6.15 -13.16
C SER A 106 -17.12 -7.54 -13.35
N ASN A 107 -15.83 -7.70 -13.01
CA ASN A 107 -15.14 -8.98 -13.10
C ASN A 107 -15.69 -10.00 -12.11
N TYR A 108 -15.90 -9.63 -10.85
CA TYR A 108 -16.53 -10.51 -9.86
C TYR A 108 -17.95 -10.93 -10.26
N THR A 109 -18.71 -10.01 -10.87
CA THR A 109 -20.05 -10.33 -11.37
C THR A 109 -20.02 -11.38 -12.48
N LYS A 110 -19.02 -11.33 -13.39
CA LYS A 110 -18.82 -12.37 -14.40
C LYS A 110 -18.51 -13.73 -13.77
N ILE A 111 -17.66 -13.76 -12.74
CA ILE A 111 -17.33 -15.00 -12.01
C ILE A 111 -18.58 -15.57 -11.33
N MET A 112 -19.40 -14.73 -10.67
CA MET A 112 -20.65 -15.17 -10.02
C MET A 112 -21.65 -15.78 -11.00
N LYS A 113 -21.67 -15.33 -12.25
CA LYS A 113 -22.56 -15.84 -13.31
C LYS A 113 -22.06 -17.19 -13.90
N ASN A 114 -20.81 -17.57 -13.62
CA ASN A 114 -20.29 -18.86 -14.08
C ASN A 114 -21.02 -20.01 -13.37
N PRO A 115 -21.64 -20.97 -14.09
CA PRO A 115 -22.38 -22.06 -13.49
C PRO A 115 -21.54 -23.01 -12.63
N THR A 116 -20.20 -23.03 -12.82
CA THR A 116 -19.28 -23.84 -12.01
C THR A 116 -18.92 -23.19 -10.66
N THR A 117 -19.30 -21.93 -10.43
CA THR A 117 -19.01 -21.21 -9.19
C THR A 117 -19.94 -21.69 -8.07
N THR A 118 -19.37 -22.21 -6.98
CA THR A 118 -20.12 -22.68 -5.83
C THR A 118 -20.86 -21.56 -5.12
N ASN A 119 -21.92 -21.89 -4.37
CA ASN A 119 -22.69 -20.91 -3.59
C ASN A 119 -21.82 -20.23 -2.52
N GLU A 120 -20.95 -20.98 -1.85
CA GLU A 120 -20.01 -20.45 -0.88
C GLU A 120 -19.08 -19.41 -1.50
N HIS A 121 -18.54 -19.70 -2.69
CA HIS A 121 -17.68 -18.76 -3.41
C HIS A 121 -18.44 -17.49 -3.82
N LYS A 122 -19.70 -17.62 -4.25
CA LYS A 122 -20.57 -16.47 -4.57
C LYS A 122 -20.82 -15.58 -3.35
N GLU A 123 -21.09 -16.17 -2.18
CA GLU A 123 -21.28 -15.38 -0.94
C GLU A 123 -19.98 -14.68 -0.50
N ASN A 124 -18.82 -15.32 -0.66
CA ASN A 124 -17.53 -14.68 -0.38
C ASN A 124 -17.29 -13.49 -1.31
N ILE A 125 -17.57 -13.63 -2.60
CA ILE A 125 -17.48 -12.53 -3.58
C ILE A 125 -18.39 -11.36 -3.19
N LYS A 126 -19.64 -11.62 -2.78
CA LYS A 126 -20.56 -10.56 -2.31
C LYS A 126 -19.97 -9.79 -1.12
N LYS A 127 -19.40 -10.51 -0.14
CA LYS A 127 -18.72 -9.87 1.02
C LYS A 127 -17.53 -9.01 0.58
N ILE A 128 -16.72 -9.50 -0.36
CA ILE A 128 -15.61 -8.72 -0.93
C ILE A 128 -16.13 -7.42 -1.55
N ILE A 129 -17.11 -7.52 -2.45
CA ILE A 129 -17.69 -6.37 -3.16
C ILE A 129 -18.24 -5.33 -2.17
N SER A 130 -18.96 -5.76 -1.13
CA SER A 130 -19.59 -4.86 -0.16
C SER A 130 -18.57 -4.09 0.71
N ASN A 131 -17.35 -4.61 0.85
CA ASN A 131 -16.31 -4.04 1.71
C ASN A 131 -15.20 -3.32 0.94
N LEU A 132 -15.29 -3.22 -0.40
CA LEU A 132 -14.28 -2.52 -1.20
C LEU A 132 -14.25 -1.02 -0.83
N PRO A 133 -13.08 -0.46 -0.50
CA PRO A 133 -12.97 0.96 -0.18
C PRO A 133 -13.21 1.83 -1.41
N LEU A 134 -13.80 3.02 -1.21
CA LEU A 134 -14.20 3.96 -2.28
C LEU A 134 -13.37 5.23 -2.33
N THR A 135 -12.58 5.49 -1.29
CA THR A 135 -11.82 6.72 -1.16
C THR A 135 -10.38 6.42 -0.79
N PHE A 136 -9.49 7.37 -1.07
CA PHE A 136 -8.08 7.29 -0.66
C PHE A 136 -7.92 6.94 0.83
N ASP A 137 -8.65 7.64 1.69
CA ASP A 137 -8.55 7.44 3.14
C ASP A 137 -9.05 6.05 3.56
N ALA A 138 -10.11 5.55 2.94
CA ALA A 138 -10.65 4.23 3.23
C ALA A 138 -9.70 3.12 2.77
N ILE A 139 -9.10 3.26 1.57
CA ILE A 139 -8.15 2.25 1.07
C ILE A 139 -6.83 2.28 1.86
N LEU A 140 -6.31 3.47 2.20
CA LEU A 140 -5.13 3.59 3.05
C LEU A 140 -5.37 3.00 4.45
N PHE A 141 -6.55 3.21 5.01
CA PHE A 141 -6.93 2.59 6.29
C PHE A 141 -7.02 1.07 6.19
N ALA A 142 -7.56 0.53 5.09
CA ALA A 142 -7.58 -0.92 4.84
C ALA A 142 -6.15 -1.50 4.78
N HIS A 143 -5.19 -0.73 4.23
CA HIS A 143 -3.78 -1.14 4.11
C HIS A 143 -2.90 -0.76 5.31
N LYS A 144 -3.47 -0.22 6.38
CA LYS A 144 -2.70 0.31 7.53
C LYS A 144 -1.68 -0.67 8.13
N ASN A 145 -1.99 -1.96 8.11
CA ASN A 145 -1.17 -3.02 8.70
C ASN A 145 -0.65 -4.02 7.65
N THR A 146 -0.65 -3.68 6.38
CA THR A 146 -0.32 -4.60 5.28
C THR A 146 1.01 -5.33 5.51
N PHE A 147 2.06 -4.63 5.96
CA PHE A 147 3.33 -5.25 6.26
C PHE A 147 3.22 -6.39 7.28
N VAL A 148 2.50 -6.17 8.37
CA VAL A 148 2.35 -7.17 9.45
C VAL A 148 1.45 -8.31 9.00
N GLU A 149 0.33 -8.01 8.38
CA GLU A 149 -0.67 -9.00 7.96
C GLU A 149 -0.11 -9.95 6.89
N TRP A 150 0.60 -9.44 5.91
CA TRP A 150 1.18 -10.26 4.83
C TRP A 150 2.45 -11.00 5.26
N ARG A 151 3.25 -10.43 6.14
CA ARG A 151 4.43 -11.10 6.71
C ARG A 151 4.07 -12.39 7.45
N TYR A 152 2.92 -12.41 8.11
CA TYR A 152 2.43 -13.55 8.88
C TYR A 152 1.30 -14.31 8.18
N TYR A 153 1.19 -14.17 6.86
CA TYR A 153 0.14 -14.83 6.06
C TYR A 153 0.05 -16.33 6.30
N PHE A 154 1.17 -17.02 6.48
CA PHE A 154 1.20 -18.47 6.73
C PHE A 154 0.59 -18.90 8.07
N GLY A 155 0.39 -17.99 9.01
CA GLY A 155 -0.33 -18.23 10.26
C GLY A 155 -1.84 -17.97 10.16
N ASN A 156 -2.33 -17.59 8.97
CA ASN A 156 -3.74 -17.34 8.74
C ASN A 156 -4.43 -18.68 8.43
N ASP A 157 -5.42 -19.05 9.24
CA ASP A 157 -6.23 -20.29 9.10
C ASP A 157 -7.22 -20.23 7.90
N GLY A 158 -7.09 -19.25 7.02
CA GLY A 158 -7.97 -19.04 5.87
C GLY A 158 -9.30 -18.34 6.22
N THR A 159 -9.54 -18.00 7.48
CA THR A 159 -10.77 -17.30 7.90
C THR A 159 -10.72 -15.80 7.61
N LYS A 160 -9.52 -15.22 7.49
CA LYS A 160 -9.31 -13.80 7.22
C LYS A 160 -8.93 -13.59 5.77
N ILE A 161 -9.78 -12.89 5.03
CA ILE A 161 -9.45 -12.42 3.68
C ILE A 161 -8.54 -11.20 3.82
N ILE A 162 -7.25 -11.37 3.48
CA ILE A 162 -6.30 -10.27 3.42
C ILE A 162 -6.28 -9.77 1.99
N GLN A 163 -6.79 -8.56 1.79
CA GLN A 163 -6.81 -7.91 0.48
C GLN A 163 -5.66 -6.90 0.39
N CYS A 164 -4.95 -6.92 -0.72
CA CYS A 164 -4.02 -5.88 -1.10
C CYS A 164 -4.47 -5.28 -2.44
N ASP A 165 -4.65 -3.97 -2.48
CA ASP A 165 -4.85 -3.25 -3.73
C ASP A 165 -3.48 -2.85 -4.27
N GLU A 166 -2.97 -3.67 -5.19
CA GLU A 166 -1.63 -3.53 -5.77
C GLU A 166 -1.48 -2.21 -6.52
N TRP A 167 -2.51 -1.81 -7.26
CA TRP A 167 -2.49 -0.53 -7.97
C TRP A 167 -2.38 0.65 -7.01
N PHE A 168 -3.15 0.63 -5.90
CA PHE A 168 -3.10 1.69 -4.92
C PHE A 168 -1.72 1.77 -4.28
N ILE A 169 -1.17 0.64 -3.83
CA ILE A 169 0.16 0.59 -3.20
C ILE A 169 1.24 1.06 -4.18
N ALA A 170 1.21 0.61 -5.45
CA ALA A 170 2.15 1.03 -6.48
C ALA A 170 2.07 2.54 -6.76
N SER A 171 0.85 3.08 -6.89
CA SER A 171 0.60 4.50 -7.09
C SER A 171 1.06 5.30 -5.87
N PHE A 172 0.82 4.81 -4.67
CA PHE A 172 1.20 5.46 -3.43
C PHE A 172 2.73 5.52 -3.26
N ILE A 173 3.45 4.42 -3.54
CA ILE A 173 4.93 4.40 -3.58
C ILE A 173 5.45 5.45 -4.55
N LYS A 174 4.88 5.51 -5.75
CA LYS A 174 5.28 6.46 -6.79
C LYS A 174 5.16 7.90 -6.31
N GLU A 175 4.03 8.26 -5.72
CA GLU A 175 3.80 9.64 -5.29
C GLU A 175 4.63 10.01 -4.05
N LEU A 176 4.82 9.11 -3.09
CA LEU A 176 5.75 9.31 -1.98
C LEU A 176 7.19 9.50 -2.46
N HIS A 177 7.63 8.71 -3.44
CA HIS A 177 8.94 8.86 -4.06
C HIS A 177 9.09 10.22 -4.75
N ASN A 178 8.09 10.67 -5.51
CA ASN A 178 8.09 11.95 -6.22
C ASN A 178 8.22 13.12 -5.24
N GLU A 179 7.46 13.11 -4.13
CA GLU A 179 7.56 14.13 -3.08
C GLU A 179 8.98 14.18 -2.48
N LEU A 180 9.55 13.03 -2.17
CA LEU A 180 10.91 12.97 -1.61
C LEU A 180 11.97 13.39 -2.64
N HIS A 181 11.83 12.96 -3.90
CA HIS A 181 12.76 13.33 -4.96
C HIS A 181 12.78 14.85 -5.20
N THR A 182 11.62 15.50 -5.17
CA THR A 182 11.51 16.96 -5.27
C THR A 182 12.32 17.64 -4.17
N ILE A 183 12.26 17.14 -2.93
CA ILE A 183 13.04 17.67 -1.80
C ILE A 183 14.54 17.47 -2.01
N LEU A 184 14.95 16.27 -2.44
CA LEU A 184 16.36 15.94 -2.65
C LEU A 184 17.00 16.75 -3.79
N SER A 185 16.20 17.09 -4.81
CA SER A 185 16.66 17.87 -5.99
C SER A 185 16.70 19.38 -5.71
N SER A 186 16.07 19.84 -4.62
CA SER A 186 16.03 21.27 -4.25
C SER A 186 17.13 21.67 -3.25
N ASN A 187 17.91 20.70 -2.76
CA ASN A 187 19.04 20.87 -1.82
C ASN A 187 20.38 20.54 -2.47
#